data_bee47fbafe40019ec420606f0f5a1b7d
#
_entry.id   bee47fbafe40019ec420606f0f5a1b7d
#
_cell.length_a   1.000
_cell.length_b   1.000
_cell.length_c   1.000
_cell.angle_alpha   90.00
_cell.angle_beta   90.00
_cell.angle_gamma   90.00
#
_symmetry.space_group_name_H-M   'P 1'
#
loop_
_entity.id
_entity.type
_entity.pdbx_description
1 polymer ?
#
loop_
_entity_poly.entity_id
_entity_poly.type
_entity_poly.pdbx_seq_one_letter_code
_entity_poly.pdbx_strand_id
1 'polypeptide(L)'
;MERYYLAIDIGASSGRHMLASMKDGKMQLEEVYRFPNGMDDKNGTLCWDVDRLFTEIKNGLKKCKEIGKIPVSMGIDTWGVDYVLLDKDDKILGDTVGYRDSRTEGMDEKVYEVIPQDE
;
A
#
# COMPACT_ATOMS: atom_id res chain seq x y z
N MET A 1 2.68 -30.89 -7.97
CA MET A 1 3.22 -29.92 -7.01
C MET A 1 2.31 -28.71 -6.98
N GLU A 2 1.86 -28.35 -5.82
CA GLU A 2 0.98 -27.19 -5.64
C GLU A 2 1.78 -25.89 -5.78
N ARG A 3 1.24 -24.94 -6.54
CA ARG A 3 1.84 -23.63 -6.71
C ARG A 3 1.01 -22.59 -5.96
N TYR A 4 1.69 -21.68 -5.28
CA TYR A 4 1.09 -20.60 -4.54
C TYR A 4 1.40 -19.25 -5.18
N TYR A 5 0.43 -18.37 -5.14
CA TYR A 5 0.52 -16.99 -5.64
C TYR A 5 0.08 -16.06 -4.52
N LEU A 6 0.81 -15.01 -4.28
CA LEU A 6 0.51 -14.10 -3.17
C LEU A 6 -0.08 -12.79 -3.70
N ALA A 7 -1.27 -12.45 -3.21
CA ALA A 7 -1.88 -11.15 -3.42
C ALA A 7 -1.78 -10.34 -2.13
N ILE A 8 -1.14 -9.18 -2.19
CA ILE A 8 -1.02 -8.24 -1.08
C ILE A 8 -1.94 -7.07 -1.38
N ASP A 9 -3.01 -6.95 -0.60
CA ASP A 9 -4.01 -5.89 -0.74
C ASP A 9 -3.86 -4.94 0.45
N ILE A 10 -3.35 -3.72 0.19
CA ILE A 10 -3.10 -2.72 1.22
C ILE A 10 -4.18 -1.64 1.11
N GLY A 11 -5.14 -1.68 2.02
CA GLY A 11 -6.15 -0.65 2.16
C GLY A 11 -5.74 0.44 3.15
N ALA A 12 -6.53 1.51 3.21
CA ALA A 12 -6.27 2.64 4.10
C ALA A 12 -6.39 2.30 5.59
N SER A 13 -7.17 1.26 5.93
CA SER A 13 -7.42 0.87 7.33
C SER A 13 -6.79 -0.45 7.71
N SER A 14 -6.49 -1.31 6.76
CA SER A 14 -5.83 -2.61 6.98
C SER A 14 -5.23 -3.14 5.70
N GLY A 15 -4.17 -3.92 5.83
CA GLY A 15 -3.59 -4.66 4.73
C GLY A 15 -3.70 -6.17 4.99
N ARG A 16 -3.69 -6.95 3.92
CA ARG A 16 -3.79 -8.41 4.01
C ARG A 16 -2.97 -9.10 2.93
N HIS A 17 -2.48 -10.25 3.29
CA HIS A 17 -1.79 -11.15 2.39
C HIS A 17 -2.68 -12.36 2.13
N MET A 18 -3.13 -12.52 0.90
CA MET A 18 -3.98 -13.63 0.46
C MET A 18 -3.16 -14.58 -0.40
N LEU A 19 -3.05 -15.82 0.05
CA LEU A 19 -2.35 -16.86 -0.69
C LEU A 19 -3.35 -17.63 -1.54
N ALA A 20 -3.11 -17.68 -2.84
CA ALA A 20 -3.96 -18.38 -3.80
C ALA A 20 -3.30 -19.66 -4.28
N SER A 21 -4.09 -20.69 -4.46
CA SER A 21 -3.72 -21.95 -5.13
C SER A 21 -4.89 -22.48 -5.92
N MET A 22 -4.63 -23.41 -6.82
CA MET A 22 -5.68 -24.07 -7.60
C MET A 22 -5.88 -25.49 -7.10
N LYS A 23 -7.12 -25.86 -6.84
CA LYS A 23 -7.52 -27.23 -6.47
C LYS A 23 -8.76 -27.63 -7.26
N ASP A 24 -8.67 -28.72 -8.00
CA ASP A 24 -9.78 -29.23 -8.82
C ASP A 24 -10.40 -28.17 -9.76
N GLY A 25 -9.55 -27.35 -10.37
CA GLY A 25 -9.96 -26.27 -11.27
C GLY A 25 -10.56 -25.05 -10.57
N LYS A 26 -10.55 -25.00 -9.24
CA LYS A 26 -11.07 -23.88 -8.46
C LYS A 26 -9.96 -23.18 -7.68
N MET A 27 -10.04 -21.86 -7.66
CA MET A 27 -9.13 -21.05 -6.86
C MET A 27 -9.49 -21.18 -5.38
N GLN A 28 -8.46 -21.48 -4.57
CA GLN A 28 -8.54 -21.47 -3.12
C GLN A 28 -7.79 -20.25 -2.61
N LEU A 29 -8.39 -19.49 -1.71
CA LEU A 29 -7.78 -18.32 -1.08
C LEU A 29 -7.64 -18.55 0.42
N GLU A 30 -6.47 -18.21 0.95
CA GLU A 30 -6.15 -18.32 2.38
C GLU A 30 -5.55 -16.98 2.83
N GLU A 31 -6.14 -16.37 3.85
CA GLU A 31 -5.53 -15.19 4.48
C GLU A 31 -4.39 -15.65 5.40
N VAL A 32 -3.16 -15.29 5.06
CA VAL A 32 -1.98 -15.72 5.80
C VAL A 32 -1.45 -14.65 6.75
N TYR A 33 -1.75 -13.38 6.48
CA TYR A 33 -1.29 -12.27 7.31
C TYR A 33 -2.21 -11.06 7.15
N ARG A 34 -2.44 -10.36 8.25
CA ARG A 34 -3.22 -9.12 8.27
C ARG A 34 -2.56 -8.13 9.22
N PHE A 35 -2.59 -6.85 8.86
CA PHE A 35 -2.06 -5.78 9.70
C PHE A 35 -2.98 -4.55 9.64
N PRO A 36 -3.09 -3.79 10.75
CA PRO A 36 -3.80 -2.52 10.74
C PRO A 36 -3.01 -1.47 9.97
N ASN A 37 -3.70 -0.56 9.33
CA ASN A 37 -3.10 0.57 8.64
C ASN A 37 -3.79 1.87 9.02
N GLY A 38 -3.13 2.99 8.79
CA GLY A 38 -3.64 4.31 9.07
C GLY A 38 -2.56 5.36 8.84
N MET A 39 -2.96 6.60 8.82
CA MET A 39 -2.05 7.73 8.73
C MET A 39 -1.63 8.17 10.13
N ASP A 40 -0.39 8.66 10.25
CA ASP A 40 0.13 9.27 11.45
C ASP A 40 0.05 10.79 11.33
N ASP A 41 -0.32 11.46 12.44
CA ASP A 41 -0.29 12.90 12.51
C ASP A 41 1.14 13.34 12.87
N LYS A 42 1.80 14.03 11.94
CA LYS A 42 3.13 14.61 12.12
C LYS A 42 3.01 16.13 12.14
N ASN A 43 2.87 16.69 13.33
CA ASN A 43 2.73 18.13 13.53
C ASN A 43 1.56 18.76 12.73
N GLY A 44 0.42 18.09 12.73
CA GLY A 44 -0.77 18.53 12.03
C GLY A 44 -0.89 18.07 10.58
N THR A 45 0.09 17.34 10.06
CA THR A 45 0.10 16.77 8.72
C THR A 45 -0.11 15.25 8.77
N LEU A 46 -1.10 14.75 8.05
CA LEU A 46 -1.39 13.32 8.00
C LEU A 46 -0.48 12.63 6.98
N CYS A 47 0.34 11.71 7.47
CA CYS A 47 1.37 11.03 6.67
C CYS A 47 1.25 9.51 6.74
N TRP A 48 1.67 8.83 5.67
CA TRP A 48 1.86 7.39 5.66
C TRP A 48 3.27 7.03 6.11
N ASP A 49 3.39 6.00 6.94
CA ASP A 49 4.68 5.41 7.29
C ASP A 49 5.03 4.32 6.27
N VAL A 50 5.74 4.71 5.22
CA VAL A 50 6.09 3.82 4.09
C VAL A 50 7.05 2.71 4.54
N ASP A 51 7.99 3.01 5.44
CA ASP A 51 8.92 2.00 5.97
C ASP A 51 8.18 0.93 6.76
N ARG A 52 7.18 1.31 7.54
CA ARG A 52 6.31 0.36 8.24
C ARG A 52 5.54 -0.50 7.25
N LEU A 53 4.95 0.08 6.21
CA LEU A 53 4.23 -0.68 5.17
C LEU A 53 5.16 -1.70 4.50
N PHE A 54 6.38 -1.33 4.20
CA PHE A 54 7.36 -2.25 3.63
C PHE A 54 7.73 -3.38 4.61
N THR A 55 7.85 -3.07 5.89
CA THR A 55 8.07 -4.07 6.94
C THR A 55 6.91 -5.07 7.01
N GLU A 56 5.67 -4.59 6.90
CA GLU A 56 4.49 -5.45 6.92
C GLU A 56 4.41 -6.36 5.68
N ILE A 57 4.84 -5.87 4.52
CA ILE A 57 4.97 -6.70 3.31
C ILE A 57 5.95 -7.85 3.56
N LYS A 58 7.11 -7.56 4.16
CA LYS A 58 8.11 -8.57 4.51
C LYS A 58 7.60 -9.56 5.57
N ASN A 59 6.85 -9.08 6.55
CA ASN A 59 6.25 -9.91 7.59
C ASN A 59 5.29 -10.95 7.01
N GLY A 60 4.47 -10.55 6.04
CA GLY A 60 3.58 -11.47 5.34
C GLY A 60 4.33 -12.53 4.53
N LEU A 61 5.44 -12.16 3.88
CA LEU A 61 6.31 -13.11 3.19
C LEU A 61 6.96 -14.11 4.16
N LYS A 62 7.41 -13.63 5.33
CA LYS A 62 7.92 -14.50 6.40
C LYS A 62 6.87 -15.50 6.85
N LYS A 63 5.61 -15.04 6.97
CA LYS A 63 4.50 -15.91 7.35
C LYS A 63 4.27 -17.03 6.33
N CYS A 64 4.35 -16.74 5.04
CA CYS A 64 4.28 -17.76 4.00
C CYS A 64 5.36 -18.82 4.18
N LYS A 65 6.59 -18.40 4.51
CA LYS A 65 7.69 -19.34 4.79
C LYS A 65 7.42 -20.20 6.03
N GLU A 66 6.92 -19.59 7.11
CA GLU A 66 6.61 -20.30 8.37
C GLU A 66 5.58 -21.41 8.16
N ILE A 67 4.57 -21.18 7.35
CA ILE A 67 3.54 -22.20 7.05
C ILE A 67 3.92 -23.15 5.92
N GLY A 68 5.13 -23.01 5.37
CA GLY A 68 5.65 -23.90 4.32
C GLY A 68 5.00 -23.70 2.95
N LYS A 69 4.41 -22.55 2.68
CA LYS A 69 3.70 -22.23 1.42
C LYS A 69 4.36 -21.05 0.74
N ILE A 70 5.46 -21.27 0.07
CA ILE A 70 6.24 -20.20 -0.58
C ILE A 70 5.63 -19.85 -1.93
N PRO A 71 5.19 -18.58 -2.12
CA PRO A 71 4.62 -18.17 -3.40
C PRO A 71 5.68 -18.13 -4.51
N VAL A 72 5.27 -18.50 -5.72
CA VAL A 72 6.12 -18.41 -6.93
C VAL A 72 6.11 -17.01 -7.53
N SER A 73 5.10 -16.21 -7.19
CA SER A 73 4.99 -14.81 -7.57
C SER A 73 4.12 -14.05 -6.58
N MET A 74 4.24 -12.73 -6.60
CA MET A 74 3.40 -11.86 -5.80
C MET A 74 3.00 -10.61 -6.57
N GLY A 75 1.86 -10.04 -6.21
CA GLY A 75 1.41 -8.74 -6.67
C GLY A 75 0.91 -7.92 -5.50
N ILE A 76 1.00 -6.61 -5.64
CA ILE A 76 0.55 -5.65 -4.63
C ILE A 76 -0.51 -4.75 -5.26
N ASP A 77 -1.62 -4.59 -4.55
CA ASP A 77 -2.68 -3.65 -4.87
C ASP A 77 -2.86 -2.68 -3.71
N THR A 78 -3.11 -1.42 -4.00
CA THR A 78 -3.28 -0.39 -2.99
C THR A 78 -4.12 0.77 -3.55
N TRP A 79 -4.31 1.82 -2.74
CA TRP A 79 -5.04 3.02 -3.15
C TRP A 79 -4.23 3.87 -4.13
N GLY A 80 -4.94 4.74 -4.86
CA GLY A 80 -4.32 5.74 -5.74
C GLY A 80 -4.15 7.10 -5.05
N VAL A 81 -3.82 8.11 -5.83
CA VAL A 81 -3.71 9.54 -5.54
C VAL A 81 -2.59 9.97 -4.60
N ASP A 82 -1.89 9.06 -3.98
CA ASP A 82 -0.71 9.35 -3.16
C ASP A 82 0.58 8.99 -3.90
N TYR A 83 1.67 9.61 -3.50
CA TYR A 83 2.97 9.41 -4.13
C TYR A 83 4.10 9.61 -3.11
N VAL A 84 5.26 9.08 -3.44
CA VAL A 84 6.49 9.23 -2.67
C VAL A 84 7.54 9.89 -3.56
N LEU A 85 8.21 10.91 -3.04
CA LEU A 85 9.35 11.52 -3.71
C LEU A 85 10.63 10.79 -3.29
N LEU A 86 11.47 10.49 -4.25
CA LEU A 86 12.76 9.86 -4.01
C LEU A 86 13.90 10.81 -4.39
N ASP A 87 15.01 10.73 -3.69
CA ASP A 87 16.22 11.44 -4.05
C ASP A 87 16.99 10.67 -5.17
N LYS A 88 18.15 11.21 -5.56
CA LYS A 88 19.01 10.58 -6.60
C LYS A 88 19.53 9.19 -6.24
N ASP A 89 19.50 8.82 -4.97
CA ASP A 89 19.95 7.52 -4.45
C ASP A 89 18.77 6.60 -4.10
N ASP A 90 17.57 6.90 -4.63
CA ASP A 90 16.32 6.18 -4.43
C ASP A 90 15.86 6.13 -2.95
N LYS A 91 16.26 7.12 -2.16
CA LYS A 91 15.79 7.26 -0.77
C LYS A 91 14.59 8.18 -0.70
N ILE A 92 13.69 7.86 0.22
CA ILE A 92 12.47 8.67 0.45
C ILE A 92 12.87 10.07 0.90
N LEU A 93 12.37 11.07 0.17
CA LEU A 93 12.62 12.47 0.41
C LEU A 93 11.46 13.07 1.21
N GLY A 94 11.69 13.31 2.51
CA GLY A 94 10.71 13.90 3.40
C GLY A 94 9.54 12.97 3.77
N ASP A 95 8.49 13.58 4.30
CA ASP A 95 7.29 12.85 4.72
C ASP A 95 6.39 12.51 3.54
N THR A 96 5.74 11.33 3.60
CA THR A 96 4.77 10.90 2.60
C THR A 96 3.38 11.33 3.04
N VAL A 97 2.93 12.47 2.57
CA VAL A 97 1.64 13.05 2.94
C VAL A 97 0.50 12.29 2.27
N GLY A 98 -0.51 11.91 3.06
CA GLY A 98 -1.63 11.14 2.59
C GLY A 98 -2.79 12.00 2.08
N TYR A 99 -3.66 11.39 1.30
CA TYR A 99 -4.79 12.06 0.63
C TYR A 99 -5.84 12.65 1.60
N ARG A 100 -5.88 12.18 2.84
CA ARG A 100 -6.80 12.71 3.86
C ARG A 100 -6.27 13.94 4.59
N ASP A 101 -5.05 14.34 4.28
CA ASP A 101 -4.49 15.59 4.81
C ASP A 101 -5.24 16.79 4.23
N SER A 102 -5.36 17.85 5.02
CA SER A 102 -6.11 19.05 4.64
C SER A 102 -5.34 20.03 3.75
N ARG A 103 -4.05 19.77 3.45
CA ARG A 103 -3.17 20.71 2.71
C ARG A 103 -3.69 21.09 1.31
N THR A 104 -4.49 20.23 0.69
CA THR A 104 -5.04 20.47 -0.66
C THR A 104 -6.38 21.17 -0.65
N GLU A 105 -6.98 21.40 0.52
CA GLU A 105 -8.23 22.14 0.63
C GLU A 105 -8.05 23.57 0.10
N GLY A 106 -8.95 23.99 -0.80
CA GLY A 106 -8.90 25.30 -1.45
C GLY A 106 -7.81 25.45 -2.51
N MET A 107 -7.06 24.40 -2.85
CA MET A 107 -6.03 24.47 -3.88
C MET A 107 -6.61 24.58 -5.29
N ASP A 108 -7.79 24.04 -5.54
CA ASP A 108 -8.53 24.18 -6.78
C ASP A 108 -8.79 25.66 -7.07
N GLU A 109 -9.28 26.43 -6.11
CA GLU A 109 -9.51 27.88 -6.25
C GLU A 109 -8.22 28.63 -6.58
N LYS A 110 -7.10 28.26 -5.94
CA LYS A 110 -5.80 28.87 -6.22
C LYS A 110 -5.31 28.56 -7.63
N VAL A 111 -5.56 27.35 -8.11
CA VAL A 111 -5.21 26.95 -9.47
C VAL A 111 -6.06 27.72 -10.48
N TYR A 112 -7.35 27.94 -10.20
CA TYR A 112 -8.24 28.67 -11.08
C TYR A 112 -7.91 30.16 -11.21
N GLU A 113 -7.11 30.73 -10.32
CA GLU A 113 -6.56 32.09 -10.47
C GLU A 113 -5.57 32.16 -11.64
N VAL A 114 -4.95 31.04 -12.02
CA VAL A 114 -3.91 30.96 -13.05
C VAL A 114 -4.44 30.25 -14.30
N ILE A 115 -5.16 29.16 -14.13
CA ILE A 115 -5.78 28.36 -15.18
C ILE A 115 -7.27 28.27 -14.89
N PRO A 116 -8.14 28.93 -15.67
CA PRO A 116 -9.60 28.87 -15.46
C PRO A 116 -10.13 27.42 -15.47
N GLN A 117 -11.21 27.20 -14.72
CA GLN A 117 -11.81 25.86 -14.55
C GLN A 117 -12.31 25.24 -15.87
N ASP A 118 -12.64 26.08 -16.83
CA ASP A 118 -13.21 25.69 -18.14
C ASP A 118 -12.12 25.46 -19.22
N GLU A 119 -10.86 25.61 -18.90
CA GLU A 119 -9.71 25.25 -19.73
C GLU A 119 -9.12 23.88 -19.32
#